data_4ce73de8838a463c27d120d955d19f64
#
_entry.id   4ce73de8838a463c27d120d955d19f64
#
_cell.length_a   1.000
_cell.length_b   1.000
_cell.length_c   1.000
_cell.angle_alpha   90.00
_cell.angle_beta   90.00
_cell.angle_gamma   90.00
#
_symmetry.space_group_name_H-M   'P 1'
#
loop_
_entity.id
_entity.type
_entity.pdbx_description
1 polymer ?
#
loop_
_entity_poly.entity_id
_entity_poly.type
_entity_poly.pdbx_seq_one_letter_code
_entity_poly.pdbx_strand_id
1 'polypeptide(L)'
;MQQWCASVADLVDDTLVRRLASPSDLRSGREIAATGGVEFVKRGPLRVVARVKGGQTRTVELLSGASGLEWSCSCLGSRKHSFCKHCVAAALETRWRSPSRRIA
;
A
#
# COMPACT_ATOMS: atom_id res chain seq x y z
N MET A 1 28.01 6.32 -7.39
CA MET A 1 27.42 5.82 -6.84
C MET A 1 26.11 5.78 -7.20
N GLN A 2 25.37 5.03 -6.96
CA GLN A 2 24.20 5.01 -7.37
C GLN A 2 23.31 5.49 -6.49
N GLN A 3 22.33 5.93 -6.88
CA GLN A 3 21.36 6.43 -6.22
C GLN A 3 20.41 5.39 -6.10
N TRP A 4 19.98 5.05 -5.06
CA TRP A 4 19.01 4.06 -4.88
C TRP A 4 17.72 4.63 -4.62
N CYS A 5 16.70 4.28 -5.35
CA CYS A 5 15.33 4.66 -5.04
C CYS A 5 14.68 3.42 -4.54
N ALA A 6 14.26 3.39 -3.33
CA ALA A 6 13.56 2.23 -2.79
C ALA A 6 12.28 2.00 -3.57
N SER A 7 11.94 0.77 -3.86
CA SER A 7 10.70 0.48 -4.55
C SER A 7 9.54 0.61 -3.58
N VAL A 8 8.33 0.71 -4.11
CA VAL A 8 7.15 0.76 -3.25
C VAL A 8 7.13 -0.48 -2.36
N ALA A 9 7.43 -1.65 -2.92
CA ALA A 9 7.43 -2.87 -2.13
C ALA A 9 8.43 -2.81 -0.96
N ASP A 10 9.53 -2.13 -1.14
CA ASP A 10 10.51 -1.97 -0.07
C ASP A 10 10.01 -1.00 0.99
N LEU A 11 9.26 0.00 0.58
CA LEU A 11 8.82 1.02 1.52
C LEU A 11 7.64 0.58 2.37
N VAL A 12 6.81 -0.33 1.87
CA VAL A 12 5.61 -0.74 2.59
C VAL A 12 5.87 -1.89 3.54
N ASP A 13 6.90 -1.77 4.36
CA ASP A 13 7.18 -2.84 5.30
C ASP A 13 6.20 -2.76 6.47
N ASP A 14 6.20 -3.81 7.26
CA ASP A 14 5.25 -3.95 8.34
C ASP A 14 5.35 -2.82 9.36
N THR A 15 6.56 -2.40 9.65
CA THR A 15 6.77 -1.33 10.61
C THR A 15 6.16 -0.03 10.14
N LEU A 16 6.38 0.31 8.87
CA LEU A 16 5.84 1.54 8.34
C LEU A 16 4.32 1.52 8.33
N VAL A 17 3.74 0.42 7.88
CA VAL A 17 2.30 0.30 7.80
C VAL A 17 1.68 0.44 9.20
N ARG A 18 2.29 -0.16 10.20
CA ARG A 18 1.79 -0.04 11.56
C ARG A 18 1.89 1.37 12.10
N ARG A 19 2.89 2.10 11.66
CA ARG A 19 3.03 3.47 12.13
C ARG A 19 2.05 4.41 11.48
N LEU A 20 1.70 4.15 10.23
CA LEU A 20 0.85 5.06 9.50
C LEU A 20 -0.64 4.80 9.72
N ALA A 21 -1.03 3.57 9.94
CA ALA A 21 -2.43 3.21 10.04
C ALA A 21 -2.89 3.10 11.48
N SER A 22 -4.14 3.40 11.73
CA SER A 22 -4.72 3.18 13.05
C SER A 22 -4.89 1.67 13.25
N PRO A 23 -5.01 1.18 14.47
CA PRO A 23 -5.22 -0.25 14.71
C PRO A 23 -6.46 -0.78 13.99
N SER A 24 -7.51 0.02 13.93
CA SER A 24 -8.73 -0.36 13.26
C SER A 24 -8.52 -0.48 11.76
N ASP A 25 -7.84 0.47 11.16
CA ASP A 25 -7.56 0.42 9.74
C ASP A 25 -6.60 -0.71 9.41
N LEU A 26 -5.67 -0.99 10.28
CA LEU A 26 -4.73 -2.06 10.09
C LEU A 26 -5.47 -3.40 10.04
N ARG A 27 -6.39 -3.60 10.97
CA ARG A 27 -7.16 -4.83 11.02
C ARG A 27 -8.04 -4.98 9.80
N SER A 28 -8.76 -3.93 9.45
CA SER A 28 -9.66 -3.96 8.30
C SER A 28 -8.88 -4.17 7.01
N GLY A 29 -7.75 -3.51 6.88
CA GLY A 29 -6.94 -3.63 5.68
C GLY A 29 -6.38 -5.04 5.52
N ARG A 30 -5.97 -5.67 6.61
CA ARG A 30 -5.48 -7.03 6.58
C ARG A 30 -6.57 -7.97 6.11
N GLU A 31 -7.78 -7.73 6.57
CA GLU A 31 -8.89 -8.57 6.21
C GLU A 31 -9.21 -8.42 4.72
N ILE A 32 -9.22 -7.21 4.22
CA ILE A 32 -9.46 -6.97 2.80
C ILE A 32 -8.41 -7.69 1.97
N ALA A 33 -7.16 -7.56 2.34
CA ALA A 33 -6.08 -8.18 1.58
C ALA A 33 -6.19 -9.71 1.64
N ALA A 34 -6.51 -10.23 2.80
CA ALA A 34 -6.59 -11.68 2.99
C ALA A 34 -7.74 -12.31 2.19
N THR A 35 -8.80 -11.55 1.93
CA THR A 35 -9.93 -12.06 1.21
C THR A 35 -9.87 -11.76 -0.28
N GLY A 36 -8.74 -11.29 -0.76
CA GLY A 36 -8.58 -11.05 -2.19
C GLY A 36 -9.21 -9.75 -2.66
N GLY A 37 -9.35 -8.79 -1.78
CA GLY A 37 -10.00 -7.54 -2.12
C GLY A 37 -9.13 -6.53 -2.85
N VAL A 38 -7.91 -6.88 -3.22
CA VAL A 38 -7.01 -5.95 -3.89
C VAL A 38 -6.76 -6.42 -5.32
N GLU A 39 -7.01 -5.53 -6.27
CA GLU A 39 -6.75 -5.83 -7.66
C GLU A 39 -5.78 -4.80 -8.19
N PHE A 40 -4.63 -5.23 -8.66
CA PHE A 40 -3.64 -4.29 -9.14
C PHE A 40 -3.98 -3.81 -10.55
N VAL A 41 -3.95 -2.51 -10.73
CA VAL A 41 -4.11 -1.89 -12.02
C VAL A 41 -2.74 -1.68 -12.62
N LYS A 42 -1.77 -1.30 -11.78
CA LYS A 42 -0.43 -1.10 -12.23
C LYS A 42 0.51 -1.46 -11.11
N ARG A 43 1.51 -2.24 -11.40
CA ARG A 43 2.49 -2.61 -10.40
C ARG A 43 3.86 -2.34 -10.91
N GLY A 44 4.41 -1.23 -10.61
CA GLY A 44 5.77 -0.88 -10.98
C GLY A 44 6.62 -0.75 -9.73
N PRO A 45 7.91 -0.64 -9.87
CA PRO A 45 8.77 -0.49 -8.70
C PRO A 45 8.57 0.82 -7.97
N LEU A 46 8.27 1.88 -8.70
CA LEU A 46 8.14 3.20 -8.07
C LEU A 46 6.69 3.65 -7.95
N ARG A 47 5.76 2.91 -8.51
CA ARG A 47 4.37 3.30 -8.48
C ARG A 47 3.48 2.08 -8.52
N VAL A 48 2.51 2.02 -7.65
CA VAL A 48 1.53 0.95 -7.62
C VAL A 48 0.16 1.59 -7.59
N VAL A 49 -0.73 1.13 -8.45
CA VAL A 49 -2.11 1.58 -8.45
C VAL A 49 -2.97 0.34 -8.29
N ALA A 50 -3.88 0.36 -7.36
CA ALA A 50 -4.73 -0.79 -7.08
C ALA A 50 -6.16 -0.37 -6.80
N ARG A 51 -7.07 -1.25 -7.12
CA ARG A 51 -8.45 -1.08 -6.74
C ARG A 51 -8.68 -1.96 -5.54
N VAL A 52 -9.24 -1.40 -4.51
CA VAL A 52 -9.42 -2.10 -3.25
C VAL A 52 -10.90 -2.14 -2.91
N LYS A 53 -11.41 -3.34 -2.64
CA LYS A 53 -12.80 -3.50 -2.31
C LYS A 53 -12.95 -3.47 -0.82
N GLY A 54 -13.78 -2.66 -0.31
CA GLY A 54 -13.99 -2.60 1.11
C GLY A 54 -15.28 -1.87 1.31
N GLY A 55 -16.33 -2.44 0.81
CA GLY A 55 -17.60 -1.78 0.74
C GLY A 55 -17.72 -1.28 -0.66
N GLN A 56 -17.22 -0.09 -0.94
CA GLN A 56 -17.17 0.39 -2.30
C GLN A 56 -15.76 0.23 -2.78
N THR A 57 -15.59 0.02 -4.06
CA THR A 57 -14.25 -0.09 -4.64
C THR A 57 -13.59 1.27 -4.67
N ARG A 58 -12.39 1.35 -4.14
CA ARG A 58 -11.63 2.58 -4.11
C ARG A 58 -10.30 2.39 -4.81
N THR A 59 -9.77 3.45 -5.37
CA THR A 59 -8.47 3.39 -6.03
C THR A 59 -7.40 3.93 -5.10
N VAL A 60 -6.34 3.17 -4.94
CA VAL A 60 -5.22 3.56 -4.10
C VAL A 60 -3.99 3.68 -4.97
N GLU A 61 -3.23 4.72 -4.75
CA GLU A 61 -1.95 4.88 -5.43
C GLU A 61 -0.85 4.97 -4.40
N LEU A 62 0.19 4.21 -4.58
CA LEU A 62 1.36 4.23 -3.72
C LEU A 62 2.55 4.60 -4.57
N LEU A 63 3.34 5.55 -4.10
CA LEU A 63 4.49 6.04 -4.84
C LEU A 63 5.74 6.05 -4.00
N SER A 64 6.85 5.79 -4.63
CA SER A 64 8.13 5.97 -3.98
C SER A 64 8.56 7.40 -4.26
N GLY A 65 8.46 8.25 -3.29
CA GLY A 65 8.78 9.66 -3.44
C GLY A 65 10.13 10.00 -2.84
N ALA A 66 10.48 11.25 -2.93
CA ALA A 66 11.78 11.73 -2.44
C ALA A 66 11.92 11.54 -0.94
N SER A 67 10.84 11.67 -0.20
CA SER A 67 10.89 11.53 1.24
C SER A 67 10.44 10.18 1.73
N GLY A 68 10.19 9.25 0.86
CA GLY A 68 9.71 7.94 1.23
C GLY A 68 8.39 7.64 0.58
N LEU A 69 7.54 6.89 1.22
CA LEU A 69 6.28 6.47 0.64
C LEU A 69 5.28 7.62 0.59
N GLU A 70 4.66 7.80 -0.56
CA GLU A 70 3.57 8.72 -0.73
C GLU A 70 2.35 7.92 -1.14
N TRP A 71 1.18 8.33 -0.73
CA TRP A 71 -0.01 7.56 -1.00
C TRP A 71 -1.22 8.45 -1.21
N SER A 72 -2.22 7.91 -1.91
CA SER A 72 -3.50 8.57 -2.03
C SER A 72 -4.59 7.51 -2.16
N CYS A 73 -5.79 7.85 -1.77
CA CYS A 73 -6.92 6.95 -1.86
C CYS A 73 -8.15 7.76 -2.22
N SER A 74 -9.00 7.21 -3.07
CA SER A 74 -10.22 7.89 -3.46
C SER A 74 -11.33 7.80 -2.44
N CYS A 75 -11.03 7.28 -1.28
CA CYS A 75 -12.01 7.12 -0.21
C CYS A 75 -12.52 8.46 0.28
N LEU A 76 -13.82 8.63 0.27
CA LEU A 76 -14.39 9.88 0.67
C LEU A 76 -14.21 10.19 2.13
N GLY A 77 -14.15 9.24 2.97
CA GLY A 77 -14.00 9.47 4.38
C GLY A 77 -12.58 9.70 4.81
N SER A 78 -11.65 9.60 3.86
CA SER A 78 -10.29 9.72 4.21
C SER A 78 -9.85 11.14 4.30
N ARG A 79 -9.07 11.53 5.32
CA ARG A 79 -8.57 12.81 5.34
C ARG A 79 -7.37 12.79 4.52
N LYS A 80 -6.92 13.95 4.06
CA LYS A 80 -5.73 14.04 3.36
C LYS A 80 -4.67 13.43 4.14
N HIS A 81 -3.78 12.70 3.64
CA HIS A 81 -2.62 12.09 4.27
C HIS A 81 -2.98 10.95 5.25
N SER A 82 -4.21 10.54 5.25
CA SER A 82 -4.60 9.44 6.10
C SER A 82 -4.26 8.12 5.41
N PHE A 83 -3.65 7.21 6.13
CA PHE A 83 -3.33 5.89 5.57
C PHE A 83 -4.47 4.96 5.97
N CYS A 84 -5.52 4.98 5.19
CA CYS A 84 -6.75 4.28 5.54
C CYS A 84 -6.66 2.78 5.28
N LYS A 85 -7.73 2.06 5.62
CA LYS A 85 -7.73 0.60 5.44
C LYS A 85 -7.48 0.19 4.00
N HIS A 86 -7.89 1.00 3.04
CA HIS A 86 -7.65 0.69 1.64
C HIS A 86 -6.17 0.78 1.32
N CYS A 87 -5.49 1.78 1.87
CA CYS A 87 -4.05 1.91 1.71
C CYS A 87 -3.33 0.74 2.38
N VAL A 88 -3.80 0.33 3.55
CA VAL A 88 -3.22 -0.81 4.26
C VAL A 88 -3.33 -2.06 3.40
N ALA A 89 -4.51 -2.30 2.84
CA ALA A 89 -4.72 -3.49 2.03
C ALA A 89 -3.81 -3.50 0.81
N ALA A 90 -3.73 -2.37 0.12
CA ALA A 90 -2.88 -2.25 -1.06
C ALA A 90 -1.41 -2.46 -0.71
N ALA A 91 -0.97 -1.88 0.40
CA ALA A 91 0.41 -2.01 0.83
C ALA A 91 0.75 -3.45 1.18
N LEU A 92 -0.11 -4.12 1.92
CA LEU A 92 0.14 -5.51 2.31
C LEU A 92 0.19 -6.42 1.10
N GLU A 93 -0.73 -6.22 0.17
CA GLU A 93 -0.75 -7.05 -1.01
C GLU A 93 0.47 -6.78 -1.90
N THR A 94 0.90 -5.54 -1.98
CA THR A 94 2.08 -5.19 -2.74
C THR A 94 3.28 -5.94 -2.17
N ARG A 95 3.40 -5.94 -0.85
CA ARG A 95 4.51 -6.60 -0.22
C ARG A 95 4.44 -8.11 -0.39
N TRP A 96 3.28 -8.70 -0.20
CA TRP A 96 3.14 -10.15 -0.30
C TRP A 96 3.36 -10.67 -1.71
N ARG A 97 2.92 -9.91 -2.72
CA ARG A 97 3.05 -10.38 -4.06
C ARG A 97 4.32 -9.99 -4.75
N SER A 98 5.14 -9.19 -4.11
CA SER A 98 6.39 -8.80 -4.71
C SER A 98 7.35 -9.95 -4.69
N PRO A 99 8.14 -10.13 -5.71
CA PRO A 99 9.11 -11.16 -5.73
C PRO A 99 10.11 -10.91 -4.63
N SER A 100 10.55 -11.96 -4.07
CA SER A 100 11.42 -11.79 -3.00
C SER A 100 12.67 -11.24 -3.44
N ARG A 101 13.16 -10.21 -2.84
CA ARG A 101 14.28 -9.73 -3.19
C ARG A 101 15.24 -10.33 -2.41
N ARG A 102 14.98 -10.93 -1.43
CA ARG A 102 15.88 -11.41 -0.67
C ARG A 102 16.20 -12.55 -1.22
N ILE A 103 17.05 -12.83 -1.60
CA ILE A 103 17.34 -13.84 -2.15
C ILE A 103 17.85 -14.61 -1.31
N ALA A 104 17.46 -15.00 -0.91
CA ALA A 104 17.86 -15.65 0.07
C ALA A 104 18.74 -16.52 -0.01
#